data_4c0d145be340690d8a809df9c8a11091
#
_entry.id   4c0d145be340690d8a809df9c8a11091
#
_cell.length_a   1.000
_cell.length_b   1.000
_cell.length_c   1.000
_cell.angle_alpha   90.00
_cell.angle_beta   90.00
_cell.angle_gamma   90.00
#
_symmetry.space_group_name_H-M   'P 1'
#
loop_
_entity.id
_entity.type
_entity.pdbx_description
1 polymer ?
#
loop_
_entity_poly.entity_id
_entity_poly.type
_entity_poly.pdbx_seq_one_letter_code
_entity_poly.pdbx_strand_id
1 'polypeptide(L)'
;MPSSRLVIGPLLRHTDTTSAVIWVEVTSRSTVAVHIGDRSWSAPTFSAHGHHYALVDVDGLESGSSYEYTLSVDDEQVWPPTSGAGSDLPASIIRTLDPARPLRFAFGSCRTSVPHDEKTIRAHGIDVLRAFSLRMMGREQQTRPDFVLFLGDQVYADETSEAMQEFIASRRNIEEPPGTELQGFEEYAHL
;
A
#
# COMPACT_ATOMS: atom_id res chain seq x y z
N MET A 1 22.75 13.00 -8.81
CA MET A 1 21.40 13.25 -8.31
C MET A 1 21.16 12.26 -7.19
N PRO A 2 20.40 12.59 -6.12
CA PRO A 2 20.06 11.57 -5.14
C PRO A 2 19.31 10.43 -5.83
N SER A 3 19.58 9.17 -5.44
CA SER A 3 18.88 8.00 -5.95
C SER A 3 17.41 8.11 -5.61
N SER A 4 16.54 7.64 -6.52
CA SER A 4 15.10 7.59 -6.28
C SER A 4 14.79 6.59 -5.17
N ARG A 5 13.85 6.92 -4.28
CA ARG A 5 13.50 6.10 -3.13
C ARG A 5 12.04 5.67 -3.20
N LEU A 6 11.75 4.52 -2.62
CA LEU A 6 10.39 4.06 -2.40
C LEU A 6 9.70 5.00 -1.37
N VAL A 7 8.52 5.51 -1.73
CA VAL A 7 7.67 6.35 -0.86
C VAL A 7 6.55 5.50 -0.26
N ILE A 8 5.79 4.81 -1.12
CA ILE A 8 4.68 3.94 -0.72
C ILE A 8 4.74 2.64 -1.51
N GLY A 9 4.43 1.55 -0.86
CA GLY A 9 4.40 0.22 -1.45
C GLY A 9 5.58 -0.66 -1.00
N PRO A 10 5.82 -1.80 -1.66
CA PRO A 10 5.04 -2.35 -2.77
C PRO A 10 3.62 -2.78 -2.37
N LEU A 11 2.66 -2.55 -3.23
CA LEU A 11 1.29 -2.98 -3.06
C LEU A 11 0.90 -3.96 -4.17
N LEU A 12 0.53 -5.19 -3.81
CA LEU A 12 -0.03 -6.17 -4.74
C LEU A 12 -1.46 -5.74 -5.09
N ARG A 13 -1.63 -5.14 -6.27
CA ARG A 13 -2.91 -4.56 -6.72
C ARG A 13 -3.83 -5.56 -7.37
N HIS A 14 -3.26 -6.53 -8.04
CA HIS A 14 -4.00 -7.55 -8.77
C HIS A 14 -3.22 -8.86 -8.79
N THR A 15 -3.92 -9.97 -8.73
CA THR A 15 -3.40 -11.30 -9.05
C THR A 15 -4.42 -12.07 -9.87
N ASP A 16 -3.92 -12.83 -10.83
CA ASP A 16 -4.67 -13.78 -11.61
C ASP A 16 -4.03 -15.17 -11.47
N THR A 17 -4.42 -16.11 -12.28
CA THR A 17 -3.86 -17.47 -12.30
C THR A 17 -2.40 -17.51 -12.75
N THR A 18 -1.97 -16.56 -13.60
CA THR A 18 -0.63 -16.56 -14.21
C THR A 18 0.06 -15.19 -14.19
N SER A 19 -0.53 -14.20 -13.54
CA SER A 19 -0.02 -12.83 -13.53
C SER A 19 -0.32 -12.10 -12.22
N ALA A 20 0.40 -11.01 -12.00
CA ALA A 20 0.19 -10.09 -10.91
C ALA A 20 0.58 -8.66 -11.32
N VAL A 21 0.05 -7.67 -10.61
CA VAL A 21 0.42 -6.26 -10.79
C VAL A 21 0.88 -5.70 -9.45
N ILE A 22 2.10 -5.18 -9.43
CA ILE A 22 2.70 -4.50 -8.27
C ILE A 22 2.68 -3.00 -8.52
N TRP A 23 2.10 -2.25 -7.60
CA TRP A 23 2.09 -0.80 -7.59
C TRP A 23 3.06 -0.23 -6.57
N VAL A 24 3.72 0.86 -6.94
CA VAL A 24 4.60 1.64 -6.05
C VAL A 24 4.50 3.13 -6.34
N GLU A 25 4.85 3.94 -5.33
CA GLU A 25 5.20 5.35 -5.47
C GLU A 25 6.67 5.54 -5.11
N VAL A 26 7.38 6.36 -5.90
CA VAL A 26 8.79 6.69 -5.72
C VAL A 26 9.03 8.21 -5.76
N THR A 27 10.17 8.67 -5.26
CA THR A 27 10.45 10.11 -5.11
C THR A 27 10.73 10.85 -6.42
N SER A 28 11.10 10.15 -7.49
CA SER A 28 11.44 10.78 -8.77
C SER A 28 11.20 9.83 -9.95
N ARG A 29 11.25 10.36 -11.17
CA ARG A 29 11.15 9.56 -12.38
C ARG A 29 12.27 8.51 -12.42
N SER A 30 11.88 7.24 -12.59
CA SER A 30 12.75 6.08 -12.44
C SER A 30 12.23 4.89 -13.24
N THR A 31 13.01 3.81 -13.29
CA THR A 31 12.54 2.49 -13.69
C THR A 31 12.40 1.63 -12.44
N VAL A 32 11.26 0.99 -12.29
CA VAL A 32 10.97 0.07 -11.18
C VAL A 32 10.99 -1.35 -11.72
N ALA A 33 11.67 -2.26 -11.00
CA ALA A 33 11.68 -3.68 -11.38
C ALA A 33 11.29 -4.56 -10.19
N VAL A 34 10.51 -5.60 -10.49
CA VAL A 34 10.17 -6.71 -9.59
C VAL A 34 11.01 -7.91 -9.96
N HIS A 35 11.61 -8.58 -8.98
CA HIS A 35 12.47 -9.74 -9.17
C HIS A 35 11.91 -10.97 -8.45
N ILE A 36 11.88 -12.10 -9.14
CA ILE A 36 11.50 -13.41 -8.61
C ILE A 36 12.56 -14.42 -9.07
N GLY A 37 13.43 -14.84 -8.15
CA GLY A 37 14.59 -15.67 -8.51
C GLY A 37 15.44 -14.98 -9.58
N ASP A 38 15.67 -15.65 -10.70
CA ASP A 38 16.46 -15.12 -11.84
C ASP A 38 15.63 -14.32 -12.87
N ARG A 39 14.33 -14.16 -12.63
CA ARG A 39 13.41 -13.45 -13.53
C ARG A 39 13.16 -12.04 -13.03
N SER A 40 12.97 -11.11 -13.97
CA SER A 40 12.60 -9.72 -13.63
C SER A 40 11.61 -9.14 -14.63
N TRP A 41 10.79 -8.23 -14.15
CA TRP A 41 9.83 -7.43 -14.91
C TRP A 41 9.99 -5.98 -14.51
N SER A 42 9.97 -5.06 -15.45
CA SER A 42 10.18 -3.65 -15.17
C SER A 42 9.19 -2.74 -15.87
N ALA A 43 8.94 -1.60 -15.26
CA ALA A 43 8.13 -0.54 -15.84
C ALA A 43 8.75 0.84 -15.53
N PRO A 44 8.68 1.79 -16.48
CA PRO A 44 9.01 3.18 -16.18
C PRO A 44 7.91 3.80 -15.32
N THR A 45 8.29 4.77 -14.51
CA THR A 45 7.31 5.56 -13.75
C THR A 45 6.53 6.50 -14.67
N PHE A 46 5.26 6.72 -14.34
CA PHE A 46 4.45 7.83 -14.82
C PHE A 46 4.26 8.86 -13.72
N SER A 47 3.92 10.09 -14.10
CA SER A 47 3.73 11.18 -13.14
C SER A 47 2.28 11.66 -13.14
N ALA A 48 1.75 11.87 -11.95
CA ALA A 48 0.46 12.50 -11.72
C ALA A 48 0.56 13.44 -10.51
N HIS A 49 0.15 14.68 -10.66
CA HIS A 49 0.19 15.71 -9.61
C HIS A 49 1.55 15.86 -8.89
N GLY A 50 2.66 15.70 -9.63
CA GLY A 50 4.00 15.80 -9.05
C GLY A 50 4.52 14.53 -8.38
N HIS A 51 3.70 13.52 -8.23
CA HIS A 51 4.06 12.18 -7.72
C HIS A 51 4.48 11.24 -8.85
N HIS A 52 5.28 10.25 -8.55
CA HIS A 52 5.82 9.29 -9.52
C HIS A 52 5.41 7.87 -9.14
N TYR A 53 4.64 7.23 -10.00
CA TYR A 53 4.08 5.89 -9.77
C TYR A 53 4.57 4.90 -10.81
N ALA A 54 4.67 3.64 -10.44
CA ALA A 54 4.84 2.54 -11.37
C ALA A 54 3.81 1.44 -11.12
N LEU A 55 3.39 0.79 -12.20
CA LEU A 55 2.66 -0.46 -12.21
C LEU A 55 3.53 -1.46 -12.96
N VAL A 56 4.01 -2.47 -12.25
CA VAL A 56 4.84 -3.52 -12.84
C VAL A 56 3.97 -4.75 -13.05
N ASP A 57 3.77 -5.11 -14.32
CA ASP A 57 3.08 -6.33 -14.71
C ASP A 57 4.04 -7.51 -14.62
N VAL A 58 3.70 -8.49 -13.80
CA VAL A 58 4.45 -9.73 -13.59
C VAL A 58 3.67 -10.87 -14.23
N ASP A 59 4.16 -11.44 -15.28
CA ASP A 59 3.50 -12.48 -16.07
C ASP A 59 4.26 -13.81 -16.11
N GLY A 60 3.66 -14.83 -16.74
CA GLY A 60 4.25 -16.14 -16.90
C GLY A 60 4.46 -16.89 -15.59
N LEU A 61 3.66 -16.62 -14.58
CA LEU A 61 3.62 -17.34 -13.31
C LEU A 61 2.82 -18.64 -13.47
N GLU A 62 3.04 -19.58 -12.56
CA GLU A 62 2.24 -20.82 -12.48
C GLU A 62 1.02 -20.60 -11.60
N SER A 63 -0.10 -21.22 -11.98
CA SER A 63 -1.35 -21.17 -11.21
C SER A 63 -1.20 -21.82 -9.84
N GLY A 64 -1.81 -21.23 -8.81
CA GLY A 64 -1.83 -21.76 -7.44
C GLY A 64 -0.47 -21.75 -6.74
N SER A 65 0.47 -20.97 -7.23
CA SER A 65 1.86 -20.90 -6.77
C SER A 65 2.12 -19.66 -5.91
N SER A 66 3.20 -19.71 -5.12
CA SER A 66 3.63 -18.58 -4.28
C SER A 66 5.07 -18.20 -4.61
N TYR A 67 5.31 -16.93 -4.79
CA TYR A 67 6.59 -16.37 -5.21
C TYR A 67 7.00 -15.24 -4.27
N GLU A 68 8.12 -15.42 -3.58
CA GLU A 68 8.78 -14.32 -2.89
C GLU A 68 9.37 -13.38 -3.93
N TYR A 69 9.23 -12.07 -3.71
CA TYR A 69 9.75 -11.07 -4.63
C TYR A 69 10.50 -9.96 -3.90
N THR A 70 11.42 -9.36 -4.62
CA THR A 70 12.11 -8.12 -4.25
C THR A 70 11.81 -7.04 -5.27
N LEU A 71 12.14 -5.79 -4.94
CA LEU A 71 11.92 -4.64 -5.79
C LEU A 71 13.16 -3.76 -5.85
N SER A 72 13.52 -3.34 -7.06
CA SER A 72 14.56 -2.35 -7.28
C SER A 72 14.02 -1.09 -7.97
N VAL A 73 14.70 0.03 -7.73
CA VAL A 73 14.48 1.30 -8.42
C VAL A 73 15.82 1.72 -8.99
N ASP A 74 15.87 1.93 -10.32
CA ASP A 74 17.11 2.23 -11.06
C ASP A 74 18.25 1.28 -10.69
N ASP A 75 17.96 -0.05 -10.68
CA ASP A 75 18.84 -1.16 -10.33
C ASP A 75 19.28 -1.23 -8.83
N GLU A 76 18.88 -0.29 -7.99
CA GLU A 76 19.11 -0.35 -6.56
C GLU A 76 17.96 -1.07 -5.85
N GLN A 77 18.24 -2.14 -5.06
CA GLN A 77 17.21 -2.84 -4.31
C GLN A 77 16.66 -1.94 -3.20
N VAL A 78 15.35 -1.69 -3.22
CA VAL A 78 14.63 -0.86 -2.27
C VAL A 78 13.65 -1.64 -1.40
N TRP A 79 13.32 -2.89 -1.77
CA TRP A 79 12.43 -3.75 -1.02
C TRP A 79 12.87 -5.23 -1.06
N PRO A 80 12.85 -5.98 0.05
CA PRO A 80 12.62 -5.48 1.41
C PRO A 80 13.71 -4.48 1.82
N PRO A 81 13.40 -3.54 2.73
CA PRO A 81 14.41 -2.61 3.24
C PRO A 81 15.45 -3.40 4.05
N THR A 82 16.74 -3.01 3.91
CA THR A 82 17.85 -3.66 4.61
C THR A 82 17.99 -3.21 6.06
N SER A 83 17.35 -2.10 6.41
CA SER A 83 17.35 -1.53 7.77
C SER A 83 16.17 -0.58 7.96
N GLY A 84 15.84 -0.28 9.21
CA GLY A 84 14.78 0.65 9.56
C GLY A 84 13.39 0.04 9.55
N ALA A 85 12.37 0.88 9.39
CA ALA A 85 10.98 0.45 9.38
C ALA A 85 10.72 -0.55 8.25
N GLY A 86 10.18 -1.71 8.58
CA GLY A 86 9.85 -2.76 7.61
C GLY A 86 10.93 -3.82 7.38
N SER A 87 12.14 -3.67 7.94
CA SER A 87 13.20 -4.71 7.82
C SER A 87 12.84 -6.04 8.50
N ASP A 88 11.95 -6.01 9.50
CA ASP A 88 11.48 -7.19 10.23
C ASP A 88 10.18 -7.80 9.64
N LEU A 89 9.68 -7.24 8.54
CA LEU A 89 8.49 -7.78 7.88
C LEU A 89 8.82 -9.11 7.20
N PRO A 90 7.86 -10.05 7.16
CA PRO A 90 8.03 -11.26 6.37
C PRO A 90 8.19 -10.93 4.89
N ALA A 91 8.84 -11.82 4.14
CA ALA A 91 8.99 -11.67 2.69
C ALA A 91 7.66 -11.37 2.01
N SER A 92 7.68 -10.43 1.09
CA SER A 92 6.53 -10.11 0.26
C SER A 92 6.30 -11.20 -0.78
N ILE A 93 5.04 -11.58 -0.97
CA ILE A 93 4.69 -12.76 -1.75
C ILE A 93 3.59 -12.40 -2.75
N ILE A 94 3.80 -12.81 -3.99
CA ILE A 94 2.75 -12.97 -4.99
C ILE A 94 2.21 -14.39 -4.85
N ARG A 95 0.91 -14.53 -4.63
CA ARG A 95 0.22 -15.81 -4.68
C ARG A 95 -0.80 -15.79 -5.79
N THR A 96 -0.57 -16.57 -6.85
CA THR A 96 -1.48 -16.71 -7.96
C THR A 96 -2.73 -17.49 -7.57
N LEU A 97 -3.83 -17.20 -8.24
CA LEU A 97 -5.10 -17.88 -8.00
C LEU A 97 -5.04 -19.33 -8.49
N ASP A 98 -5.72 -20.20 -7.74
CA ASP A 98 -5.91 -21.61 -8.10
C ASP A 98 -7.42 -21.85 -8.35
N PRO A 99 -7.84 -22.03 -9.62
CA PRO A 99 -9.24 -22.26 -9.93
C PRO A 99 -9.83 -23.56 -9.32
N ALA A 100 -8.97 -24.48 -8.89
CA ALA A 100 -9.40 -25.74 -8.26
C ALA A 100 -9.66 -25.59 -6.76
N ARG A 101 -9.32 -24.45 -6.15
CA ARG A 101 -9.51 -24.21 -4.71
C ARG A 101 -10.59 -23.15 -4.44
N PRO A 102 -11.34 -23.29 -3.35
CA PRO A 102 -12.19 -22.21 -2.87
C PRO A 102 -11.37 -20.98 -2.54
N LEU A 103 -11.84 -19.81 -2.97
CA LEU A 103 -11.27 -18.52 -2.60
C LEU A 103 -11.64 -18.16 -1.16
N ARG A 104 -10.65 -17.67 -0.42
CA ARG A 104 -10.85 -17.01 0.86
C ARG A 104 -10.56 -15.54 0.73
N PHE A 105 -11.47 -14.70 1.14
CA PHE A 105 -11.25 -13.27 1.16
C PHE A 105 -11.66 -12.65 2.49
N ALA A 106 -11.00 -11.55 2.82
CA ALA A 106 -11.41 -10.67 3.90
C ALA A 106 -12.00 -9.40 3.28
N PHE A 107 -12.95 -8.78 3.96
CA PHE A 107 -13.51 -7.51 3.53
C PHE A 107 -13.81 -6.63 4.74
N GLY A 108 -13.83 -5.33 4.52
CA GLY A 108 -14.16 -4.34 5.55
C GLY A 108 -14.33 -2.96 4.95
N SER A 109 -14.95 -2.09 5.75
CA SER A 109 -15.16 -0.67 5.45
C SER A 109 -14.99 0.16 6.73
N CYS A 110 -15.12 1.47 6.61
CA CYS A 110 -15.24 2.39 7.75
C CYS A 110 -14.02 2.33 8.68
N ARG A 111 -12.83 2.49 8.12
CA ARG A 111 -11.59 2.55 8.90
C ARG A 111 -11.31 3.98 9.33
N THR A 112 -11.35 4.26 10.62
CA THR A 112 -10.85 5.51 11.19
C THR A 112 -9.35 5.38 11.46
N SER A 113 -8.53 6.24 10.85
CA SER A 113 -7.08 6.29 11.05
C SER A 113 -6.77 7.19 12.23
N VAL A 114 -6.47 6.59 13.38
CA VAL A 114 -6.18 7.29 14.63
C VAL A 114 -4.91 6.75 15.29
N PRO A 115 -4.24 7.51 16.18
CA PRO A 115 -3.10 7.03 16.95
C PRO A 115 -3.41 5.75 17.75
N HIS A 116 -2.40 4.88 17.94
CA HIS A 116 -2.54 3.61 18.65
C HIS A 116 -2.15 3.72 20.14
N ASP A 117 -2.54 4.79 20.78
CA ASP A 117 -2.39 4.97 22.22
C ASP A 117 -3.63 4.50 22.99
N GLU A 118 -3.49 4.31 24.30
CA GLU A 118 -4.55 3.78 25.16
C GLU A 118 -5.79 4.70 25.18
N LYS A 119 -5.59 6.02 25.16
CA LYS A 119 -6.68 7.00 25.16
C LYS A 119 -7.51 6.88 23.89
N THR A 120 -6.85 6.81 22.75
CA THR A 120 -7.50 6.71 21.45
C THR A 120 -8.22 5.37 21.28
N ILE A 121 -7.59 4.27 21.71
CA ILE A 121 -8.21 2.94 21.68
C ILE A 121 -9.47 2.89 22.56
N ARG A 122 -9.49 3.57 23.70
CA ARG A 122 -10.69 3.65 24.54
C ARG A 122 -11.83 4.46 23.92
N ALA A 123 -11.50 5.48 23.13
CA ALA A 123 -12.48 6.38 22.52
C ALA A 123 -13.05 5.82 21.21
N HIS A 124 -12.21 5.23 20.36
CA HIS A 124 -12.53 4.84 18.98
C HIS A 124 -12.48 3.32 18.75
N GLY A 125 -12.01 2.55 19.71
CA GLY A 125 -11.73 1.12 19.52
C GLY A 125 -10.36 0.87 18.88
N ILE A 126 -10.12 -0.40 18.53
CA ILE A 126 -8.88 -0.81 17.86
C ILE A 126 -8.99 -0.60 16.36
N ASP A 127 -7.91 -0.19 15.71
CA ASP A 127 -7.79 -0.26 14.25
C ASP A 127 -7.79 -1.75 13.82
N VAL A 128 -8.93 -2.19 13.29
CA VAL A 128 -9.15 -3.59 12.91
C VAL A 128 -8.25 -4.00 11.75
N LEU A 129 -7.96 -3.10 10.80
CA LEU A 129 -7.07 -3.39 9.69
C LEU A 129 -5.63 -3.61 10.16
N ARG A 130 -5.15 -2.79 11.09
CA ARG A 130 -3.85 -3.00 11.73
C ARG A 130 -3.80 -4.31 12.52
N ALA A 131 -4.81 -4.57 13.35
CA ALA A 131 -4.88 -5.80 14.13
C ALA A 131 -4.93 -7.05 13.21
N PHE A 132 -5.67 -6.96 12.11
CA PHE A 132 -5.73 -8.00 11.09
C PHE A 132 -4.36 -8.22 10.43
N SER A 133 -3.67 -7.14 10.04
CA SER A 133 -2.34 -7.22 9.44
C SER A 133 -1.32 -7.87 10.38
N LEU A 134 -1.28 -7.48 11.65
CA LEU A 134 -0.41 -8.08 12.66
C LEU A 134 -0.72 -9.57 12.86
N ARG A 135 -1.99 -9.94 12.89
CA ARG A 135 -2.41 -11.35 12.98
C ARG A 135 -1.96 -12.14 11.76
N MET A 136 -2.01 -11.54 10.57
CA MET A 136 -1.59 -12.16 9.31
C MET A 136 -0.09 -12.42 9.27
N MET A 137 0.73 -11.51 9.81
CA MET A 137 2.18 -11.68 9.89
C MET A 137 2.59 -12.95 10.66
N GLY A 138 1.87 -13.29 11.73
CA GLY A 138 2.13 -14.49 12.53
C GLY A 138 1.49 -15.78 12.01
N ARG A 139 0.83 -15.78 10.85
CA ARG A 139 0.16 -16.95 10.31
C ARG A 139 0.90 -17.55 9.12
N GLU A 140 0.80 -18.89 8.99
CA GLU A 140 1.22 -19.59 7.78
C GLU A 140 0.52 -19.02 6.55
N GLN A 141 1.25 -18.90 5.44
CA GLN A 141 0.76 -18.29 4.20
C GLN A 141 -0.53 -18.92 3.69
N GLN A 142 -0.63 -20.25 3.76
CA GLN A 142 -1.81 -21.00 3.27
C GLN A 142 -3.08 -20.69 4.07
N THR A 143 -2.96 -20.11 5.26
CA THR A 143 -4.11 -19.74 6.11
C THR A 143 -4.53 -18.28 5.94
N ARG A 144 -3.75 -17.49 5.19
CA ARG A 144 -4.07 -16.09 4.88
C ARG A 144 -5.15 -16.03 3.81
N PRO A 145 -5.99 -14.98 3.76
CA PRO A 145 -6.92 -14.78 2.64
C PRO A 145 -6.17 -14.62 1.32
N ASP A 146 -6.83 -14.96 0.25
CA ASP A 146 -6.29 -14.82 -1.11
C ASP A 146 -6.30 -13.35 -1.53
N PHE A 147 -7.27 -12.57 -1.04
CA PHE A 147 -7.33 -11.12 -1.24
C PHE A 147 -8.14 -10.41 -0.14
N VAL A 148 -7.98 -9.09 -0.09
CA VAL A 148 -8.71 -8.20 0.81
C VAL A 148 -9.49 -7.19 -0.01
N LEU A 149 -10.77 -7.03 0.28
CA LEU A 149 -11.66 -6.04 -0.33
C LEU A 149 -11.88 -4.87 0.64
N PHE A 150 -11.48 -3.69 0.22
CA PHE A 150 -11.83 -2.45 0.89
C PHE A 150 -13.12 -1.91 0.28
N LEU A 151 -14.21 -1.95 1.06
CA LEU A 151 -15.56 -1.64 0.59
C LEU A 151 -15.95 -0.17 0.75
N GLY A 152 -15.00 0.70 0.99
CA GLY A 152 -15.19 2.14 1.16
C GLY A 152 -14.86 2.63 2.56
N ASP A 153 -14.96 3.93 2.74
CA ASP A 153 -14.68 4.67 3.98
C ASP A 153 -13.29 4.33 4.57
N GLN A 154 -12.29 4.28 3.72
CA GLN A 154 -10.89 4.14 4.15
C GLN A 154 -10.30 5.48 4.60
N VAL A 155 -10.95 6.57 4.20
CA VAL A 155 -10.63 7.96 4.53
C VAL A 155 -11.95 8.69 4.81
N TYR A 156 -12.00 9.43 5.90
CA TYR A 156 -13.09 10.34 6.25
C TYR A 156 -12.63 11.77 5.97
N ALA A 157 -13.16 12.36 4.90
CA ALA A 157 -12.76 13.68 4.41
C ALA A 157 -13.22 14.83 5.32
N ASP A 158 -14.26 14.59 6.10
CA ASP A 158 -14.90 15.52 7.03
C ASP A 158 -14.36 15.43 8.48
N GLU A 159 -13.60 14.38 8.79
CA GLU A 159 -12.99 14.17 10.10
C GLU A 159 -11.46 14.32 10.04
N THR A 160 -10.99 15.56 9.94
CA THR A 160 -9.56 15.88 9.82
C THR A 160 -8.90 16.10 11.18
N SER A 161 -7.66 15.62 11.34
CA SER A 161 -6.84 15.87 12.54
C SER A 161 -6.42 17.34 12.65
N GLU A 162 -6.04 17.81 13.85
CA GLU A 162 -5.52 19.16 14.04
C GLU A 162 -4.36 19.48 13.09
N ALA A 163 -3.41 18.55 12.92
CA ALA A 163 -2.29 18.73 12.00
C ALA A 163 -2.75 18.87 10.54
N MET A 164 -3.78 18.10 10.14
CA MET A 164 -4.38 18.24 8.82
C MET A 164 -5.12 19.55 8.64
N GLN A 165 -5.83 20.02 9.67
CA GLN A 165 -6.49 21.33 9.64
C GLN A 165 -5.49 22.48 9.52
N GLU A 166 -4.35 22.43 10.21
CA GLU A 166 -3.25 23.37 10.06
C GLU A 166 -2.70 23.37 8.64
N PHE A 167 -2.49 22.18 8.05
CA PHE A 167 -2.05 22.06 6.67
C PHE A 167 -3.04 22.69 5.69
N ILE A 168 -4.35 22.44 5.85
CA ILE A 168 -5.41 23.02 5.03
C ILE A 168 -5.44 24.54 5.19
N ALA A 169 -5.42 25.04 6.45
CA ALA A 169 -5.45 26.48 6.74
C ALA A 169 -4.24 27.22 6.16
N SER A 170 -3.10 26.58 5.98
CA SER A 170 -1.92 27.16 5.32
C SER A 170 -2.13 27.39 3.80
N ARG A 171 -3.12 26.75 3.20
CA ARG A 171 -3.37 26.74 1.74
C ARG A 171 -4.64 27.45 1.32
N ARG A 172 -5.66 27.49 2.18
CA ARG A 172 -6.95 28.09 1.90
C ARG A 172 -7.65 28.60 3.16
N ASN A 173 -8.65 29.45 2.98
CA ASN A 173 -9.50 29.91 4.07
C ASN A 173 -10.42 28.77 4.54
N ILE A 174 -10.31 28.38 5.81
CA ILE A 174 -11.14 27.34 6.42
C ILE A 174 -12.42 27.88 7.09
N GLU A 175 -12.60 29.20 7.12
CA GLU A 175 -13.82 29.85 7.61
C GLU A 175 -14.96 29.83 6.57
N GLU A 176 -14.62 29.47 5.33
CA GLU A 176 -15.55 29.33 4.22
C GLU A 176 -15.73 27.85 3.84
N PRO A 177 -16.91 27.43 3.33
CA PRO A 177 -17.10 26.06 2.87
C PRO A 177 -16.05 25.65 1.82
N PRO A 178 -15.54 24.42 1.88
CA PRO A 178 -15.92 23.30 2.70
C PRO A 178 -15.26 23.25 4.10
N GLY A 179 -14.74 24.34 4.62
CA GLY A 179 -14.16 24.38 5.95
C GLY A 179 -12.90 23.52 6.07
N THR A 180 -12.89 22.59 7.03
CA THR A 180 -11.78 21.67 7.30
C THR A 180 -11.90 20.33 6.55
N GLU A 181 -12.94 20.13 5.71
CA GLU A 181 -13.06 18.93 4.89
C GLU A 181 -11.98 18.90 3.80
N LEU A 182 -11.50 17.70 3.47
CA LEU A 182 -10.48 17.51 2.43
C LEU A 182 -11.00 17.90 1.05
N GLN A 183 -10.22 18.68 0.32
CA GLN A 183 -10.52 19.14 -1.02
C GLN A 183 -9.34 18.94 -1.96
N GLY A 184 -9.52 18.12 -2.96
CA GLY A 184 -8.50 17.92 -3.99
C GLY A 184 -7.38 16.97 -3.59
N PHE A 185 -6.55 16.67 -4.58
CA PHE A 185 -5.53 15.62 -4.50
C PHE A 185 -4.47 15.88 -3.42
N GLU A 186 -3.98 17.11 -3.32
CA GLU A 186 -2.89 17.47 -2.41
C GLU A 186 -3.26 17.27 -0.92
N GLU A 187 -4.50 17.58 -0.56
CA GLU A 187 -4.99 17.40 0.80
C GLU A 187 -5.19 15.91 1.12
N TYR A 188 -5.71 15.13 0.16
CA TYR A 188 -5.82 13.67 0.30
C TYR A 188 -4.47 12.96 0.33
N ALA A 189 -3.48 13.46 -0.39
CA ALA A 189 -2.13 12.89 -0.41
C ALA A 189 -1.34 13.23 0.86
N HIS A 190 -1.72 14.32 1.56
CA HIS A 190 -1.07 14.73 2.82
C HIS A 190 -1.63 13.99 4.04
N LEU A 191 -2.88 13.55 3.99
CA LEU A 191 -3.54 12.80 5.04
C LEU A 191 -2.84 11.44 5.32
#